data_fe6d1d9b51dcabeb6d6fd2d199470a4f
#
_entry.id   fe6d1d9b51dcabeb6d6fd2d199470a4f
#
_cell.length_a   1.000
_cell.length_b   1.000
_cell.length_c   1.000
_cell.angle_alpha   90.00
_cell.angle_beta   90.00
_cell.angle_gamma   90.00
#
_symmetry.space_group_name_H-M   'P 1'
#
loop_
_entity.id
_entity.type
_entity.pdbx_description
1 polymer ?
#
loop_
_entity_poly.entity_id
_entity_poly.type
_entity_poly.pdbx_seq_one_letter_code
_entity_poly.pdbx_strand_id
1 'polypeptide(L)'
;TFVNWEGRVRPFGQAHVSRSRTDRQVLGMLADEMGVDLQVDDLVVLHEQLADLGLWRGQRPSVAFGPAPAVCAGAPAPADDGVEARLTTHKPMLDAGRLQDGEPFLAATALRPVARVGADLAQRLSLAAGQEVTVATAAGSITLPAVVGGVSDGTVWLPECSAGSTVHQTLGAGHGSQVTVTHAAEVLR
;
A
#
# COMPACT_ATOMS: atom_id res chain seq x y z
N THR A 1 -19.93 -13.26 1.51
CA THR A 1 -19.60 -13.88 0.21
C THR A 1 -18.84 -12.89 -0.64
N PHE A 2 -17.79 -13.33 -1.28
CA PHE A 2 -17.08 -12.59 -2.32
C PHE A 2 -16.76 -13.50 -3.50
N VAL A 3 -16.45 -12.91 -4.64
CA VAL A 3 -16.01 -13.64 -5.84
C VAL A 3 -14.49 -13.49 -5.94
N ASN A 4 -13.77 -14.60 -6.05
CA ASN A 4 -12.32 -14.57 -6.21
C ASN A 4 -11.93 -14.21 -7.66
N TRP A 5 -10.63 -14.06 -7.92
CA TRP A 5 -10.11 -13.71 -9.24
C TRP A 5 -10.42 -14.74 -10.34
N GLU A 6 -10.73 -16.00 -9.97
CA GLU A 6 -11.18 -17.05 -10.90
C GLU A 6 -12.69 -16.96 -11.20
N GLY A 7 -13.43 -16.02 -10.61
CA GLY A 7 -14.88 -15.91 -10.74
C GLY A 7 -15.66 -16.88 -9.84
N ARG A 8 -15.01 -17.55 -8.89
CA ARG A 8 -15.68 -18.50 -7.99
C ARG A 8 -16.24 -17.78 -6.77
N VAL A 9 -17.48 -18.08 -6.46
CA VAL A 9 -18.13 -17.59 -5.23
C VAL A 9 -17.51 -18.28 -4.02
N ARG A 10 -17.06 -17.48 -3.06
CA ARG A 10 -16.50 -17.91 -1.78
C ARG A 10 -17.38 -17.41 -0.65
N PRO A 11 -18.29 -18.25 -0.12
CA PRO A 11 -19.12 -17.85 1.00
C PRO A 11 -18.27 -17.76 2.27
N PHE A 12 -18.61 -16.81 3.12
CA PHE A 12 -18.09 -16.70 4.49
C PHE A 12 -19.21 -16.25 5.42
N GLY A 13 -19.16 -16.72 6.64
CA GLY A 13 -20.09 -16.34 7.69
C GLY A 13 -19.65 -15.09 8.45
N GLN A 14 -20.49 -14.67 9.36
CA GLN A 14 -20.17 -13.62 10.31
C GLN A 14 -19.26 -14.19 11.41
N ALA A 15 -18.05 -13.66 11.56
CA ALA A 15 -17.09 -14.12 12.54
C ALA A 15 -17.43 -13.64 13.97
N HIS A 16 -17.99 -12.43 14.09
CA HIS A 16 -18.36 -11.82 15.36
C HIS A 16 -19.75 -11.21 15.28
N VAL A 17 -20.53 -11.37 16.36
CA VAL A 17 -21.79 -10.64 16.50
C VAL A 17 -21.48 -9.16 16.65
N SER A 18 -21.92 -8.35 15.73
CA SER A 18 -21.72 -6.91 15.76
C SER A 18 -23.00 -6.17 15.37
N ARG A 19 -23.06 -4.89 15.69
CA ARG A 19 -24.12 -3.99 15.24
C ARG A 19 -23.84 -3.37 13.87
N SER A 20 -22.69 -3.72 13.28
CA SER A 20 -22.31 -3.25 11.94
C SER A 20 -23.30 -3.73 10.89
N ARG A 21 -23.58 -2.88 9.93
CA ARG A 21 -24.40 -3.22 8.77
C ARG A 21 -23.51 -3.63 7.62
N THR A 22 -23.98 -4.57 6.81
CA THR A 22 -23.32 -4.90 5.54
C THR A 22 -23.61 -3.79 4.52
N ASP A 23 -22.77 -3.67 3.50
CA ASP A 23 -22.98 -2.69 2.40
C ASP A 23 -24.35 -2.84 1.77
N ARG A 24 -24.81 -4.08 1.59
CA ARG A 24 -26.15 -4.40 1.11
C ARG A 24 -27.25 -3.77 1.98
N GLN A 25 -27.14 -3.95 3.30
CA GLN A 25 -28.10 -3.38 4.24
C GLN A 25 -28.07 -1.84 4.23
N VAL A 26 -26.88 -1.25 4.13
CA VAL A 26 -26.74 0.21 4.04
C VAL A 26 -27.41 0.75 2.78
N LEU A 27 -27.19 0.09 1.63
CA LEU A 27 -27.81 0.47 0.36
C LEU A 27 -29.33 0.29 0.40
N GLY A 28 -29.84 -0.80 1.00
CA GLY A 28 -31.28 -0.99 1.19
C GLY A 28 -31.91 0.13 2.03
N MET A 29 -31.33 0.41 3.20
CA MET A 29 -31.81 1.49 4.06
C MET A 29 -31.80 2.86 3.36
N LEU A 30 -30.76 3.13 2.57
CA LEU A 30 -30.70 4.38 1.79
C LEU A 30 -31.79 4.44 0.74
N ALA A 31 -32.03 3.34 0.04
CA ALA A 31 -33.07 3.27 -0.97
C ALA A 31 -34.48 3.43 -0.36
N ASP A 32 -34.72 2.81 0.79
CA ASP A 32 -35.99 2.97 1.53
C ASP A 32 -36.25 4.44 1.89
N GLU A 33 -35.24 5.15 2.39
CA GLU A 33 -35.34 6.59 2.68
C GLU A 33 -35.57 7.43 1.41
N MET A 34 -35.14 6.93 0.25
CA MET A 34 -35.43 7.55 -1.05
C MET A 34 -36.78 7.12 -1.65
N GLY A 35 -37.54 6.27 -0.98
CA GLY A 35 -38.80 5.71 -1.46
C GLY A 35 -38.65 4.67 -2.58
N VAL A 36 -37.52 4.01 -2.66
CA VAL A 36 -37.20 2.95 -3.65
C VAL A 36 -36.99 1.61 -2.93
N ASP A 37 -37.77 0.61 -3.26
CA ASP A 37 -37.55 -0.76 -2.79
C ASP A 37 -36.60 -1.49 -3.73
N LEU A 38 -35.37 -1.76 -3.25
CA LEU A 38 -34.37 -2.54 -3.99
C LEU A 38 -34.50 -4.06 -3.80
N GLN A 39 -35.41 -4.51 -2.93
CA GLN A 39 -35.62 -5.92 -2.59
C GLN A 39 -34.32 -6.65 -2.16
N VAL A 40 -33.41 -5.93 -1.55
CA VAL A 40 -32.08 -6.46 -1.20
C VAL A 40 -32.04 -7.20 0.14
N ASP A 41 -33.14 -7.21 0.89
CA ASP A 41 -33.17 -7.88 2.21
C ASP A 41 -33.25 -9.40 2.08
N ASP A 42 -33.91 -9.90 1.05
CA ASP A 42 -33.94 -11.33 0.74
C ASP A 42 -32.79 -11.71 -0.21
N LEU A 43 -31.85 -12.53 0.30
CA LEU A 43 -30.71 -13.02 -0.49
C LEU A 43 -31.13 -13.97 -1.61
N VAL A 44 -32.27 -14.65 -1.48
CA VAL A 44 -32.78 -15.54 -2.54
C VAL A 44 -33.25 -14.70 -3.73
N VAL A 45 -34.07 -13.68 -3.45
CA VAL A 45 -34.54 -12.75 -4.48
C VAL A 45 -33.36 -12.03 -5.16
N LEU A 46 -32.38 -11.61 -4.38
CA LEU A 46 -31.18 -10.96 -4.93
C LEU A 46 -30.37 -11.90 -5.85
N HIS A 47 -30.24 -13.18 -5.49
CA HIS A 47 -29.58 -14.16 -6.33
C HIS A 47 -30.38 -14.47 -7.60
N GLU A 48 -31.70 -14.50 -7.53
CA GLU A 48 -32.56 -14.66 -8.70
C GLU A 48 -32.41 -13.48 -9.66
N GLN A 49 -32.47 -12.24 -9.15
CA GLN A 49 -32.20 -11.04 -9.96
C GLN A 49 -30.83 -11.08 -10.64
N LEU A 50 -29.79 -11.52 -9.91
CA LEU A 50 -28.46 -11.67 -10.48
C LEU A 50 -28.41 -12.75 -11.57
N ALA A 51 -29.10 -13.86 -11.36
CA ALA A 51 -29.21 -14.94 -12.35
C ALA A 51 -29.95 -14.49 -13.61
N ASP A 52 -31.00 -13.69 -13.47
CA ASP A 52 -31.79 -13.13 -14.57
C ASP A 52 -30.99 -12.20 -15.48
N LEU A 53 -29.97 -11.52 -14.94
CA LEU A 53 -29.04 -10.74 -15.77
C LEU A 53 -28.29 -11.61 -16.77
N GLY A 54 -28.08 -12.89 -16.45
CA GLY A 54 -27.40 -13.85 -17.30
C GLY A 54 -25.95 -13.49 -17.62
N LEU A 55 -25.41 -14.15 -18.64
CA LEU A 55 -24.05 -13.89 -19.10
C LEU A 55 -24.04 -12.67 -20.06
N TRP A 56 -23.09 -11.77 -19.84
CA TRP A 56 -22.88 -10.68 -20.77
C TRP A 56 -22.52 -11.20 -22.17
N ARG A 57 -23.36 -10.85 -23.15
CA ARG A 57 -23.20 -11.21 -24.57
C ARG A 57 -22.94 -10.00 -25.47
N GLY A 58 -22.85 -8.81 -24.89
CA GLY A 58 -22.55 -7.58 -25.61
C GLY A 58 -21.08 -7.49 -26.04
N GLN A 59 -20.79 -6.49 -26.85
CA GLN A 59 -19.44 -6.19 -27.29
C GLN A 59 -18.58 -5.80 -26.05
N ARG A 60 -17.45 -6.46 -25.88
CA ARG A 60 -16.48 -6.08 -24.84
C ARG A 60 -15.67 -4.88 -25.35
N PRO A 61 -15.48 -3.85 -24.53
CA PRO A 61 -14.61 -2.74 -24.92
C PRO A 61 -13.18 -3.28 -25.17
N SER A 62 -12.59 -2.86 -26.29
CA SER A 62 -11.17 -3.08 -26.52
C SER A 62 -10.40 -2.10 -25.65
N VAL A 63 -9.52 -2.60 -24.79
CA VAL A 63 -8.62 -1.74 -24.01
C VAL A 63 -7.37 -1.52 -24.87
N ALA A 64 -7.20 -0.30 -25.39
CA ALA A 64 -5.93 0.13 -25.91
C ALA A 64 -5.05 0.49 -24.71
N PHE A 65 -4.05 -0.32 -24.42
CA PHE A 65 -3.02 0.06 -23.47
C PHE A 65 -2.20 1.19 -24.13
N GLY A 66 -2.34 2.40 -23.61
CA GLY A 66 -1.39 3.47 -23.91
C GLY A 66 0.03 3.07 -23.47
N PRO A 67 1.06 3.82 -23.83
CA PRO A 67 2.38 3.63 -23.25
C PRO A 67 2.24 3.63 -21.74
N ALA A 68 2.89 2.66 -21.07
CA ALA A 68 2.88 2.61 -19.61
C ALA A 68 3.24 4.01 -19.08
N PRO A 69 2.48 4.58 -18.15
CA PRO A 69 2.87 5.84 -17.54
C PRO A 69 4.31 5.66 -17.07
N ALA A 70 5.16 6.64 -17.38
CA ALA A 70 6.50 6.65 -16.82
C ALA A 70 6.31 6.45 -15.29
N VAL A 71 6.93 5.41 -14.75
CA VAL A 71 6.95 5.17 -13.30
C VAL A 71 7.28 6.52 -12.68
N CYS A 72 6.47 6.94 -11.69
CA CYS A 72 6.63 8.25 -11.06
C CYS A 72 8.12 8.47 -10.76
N ALA A 73 8.77 9.17 -11.62
CA ALA A 73 10.15 9.55 -11.43
C ALA A 73 10.13 10.70 -10.45
N GLY A 74 10.07 10.38 -9.16
CA GLY A 74 10.46 11.34 -8.16
C GLY A 74 11.87 11.79 -8.56
N ALA A 75 12.04 13.07 -8.87
CA ALA A 75 13.39 13.57 -9.07
C ALA A 75 14.15 13.40 -7.75
N PRO A 76 15.37 12.86 -7.75
CA PRO A 76 16.18 12.79 -6.55
C PRO A 76 16.36 14.19 -5.96
N ALA A 77 16.41 14.29 -4.64
CA ALA A 77 16.75 15.56 -4.00
C ALA A 77 18.22 15.88 -4.29
N PRO A 78 18.56 17.12 -4.64
CA PRO A 78 19.95 17.51 -4.71
C PRO A 78 20.55 17.43 -3.30
N ALA A 79 21.62 16.66 -3.14
CA ALA A 79 22.39 16.58 -1.90
C ALA A 79 23.87 16.48 -2.25
N ASP A 80 24.68 17.32 -1.61
CA ASP A 80 26.13 17.41 -1.88
C ASP A 80 26.89 16.13 -1.48
N ASP A 81 26.36 15.36 -0.53
CA ASP A 81 26.95 14.15 0.03
C ASP A 81 26.06 12.90 -0.13
N GLY A 82 24.98 13.01 -0.91
CA GLY A 82 24.04 11.94 -1.13
C GLY A 82 24.44 10.99 -2.26
N VAL A 83 23.99 9.77 -2.16
CA VAL A 83 24.18 8.74 -3.18
C VAL A 83 22.85 8.44 -3.83
N GLU A 84 22.79 8.52 -5.15
CA GLU A 84 21.60 8.12 -5.90
C GLU A 84 21.36 6.62 -5.79
N ALA A 85 20.11 6.24 -5.56
CA ALA A 85 19.68 4.86 -5.47
C ALA A 85 18.30 4.66 -6.09
N ARG A 86 17.99 3.42 -6.43
CA ARG A 86 16.66 3.02 -6.84
C ARG A 86 15.84 2.61 -5.64
N LEU A 87 14.68 3.23 -5.48
CA LEU A 87 13.73 2.88 -4.42
C LEU A 87 13.02 1.58 -4.77
N THR A 88 13.01 0.66 -3.83
CA THR A 88 12.12 -0.51 -3.84
C THR A 88 11.19 -0.43 -2.62
N THR A 89 9.94 -0.83 -2.78
CA THR A 89 8.97 -0.76 -1.69
C THR A 89 7.87 -1.80 -1.86
N HIS A 90 7.30 -2.24 -0.74
CA HIS A 90 6.07 -3.01 -0.71
C HIS A 90 5.40 -2.85 0.66
N LYS A 91 4.14 -3.24 0.74
CA LYS A 91 3.38 -3.23 2.00
C LYS A 91 3.80 -4.40 2.88
N PRO A 92 4.24 -4.16 4.12
CA PRO A 92 4.35 -5.22 5.12
C PRO A 92 3.00 -5.86 5.41
N MET A 93 2.99 -7.08 5.93
CA MET A 93 1.75 -7.78 6.30
C MET A 93 0.96 -7.00 7.36
N LEU A 94 1.66 -6.43 8.34
CA LEU A 94 1.09 -5.50 9.32
C LEU A 94 1.68 -4.12 9.02
N ASP A 95 0.85 -3.24 8.47
CA ASP A 95 1.23 -1.90 8.08
C ASP A 95 0.34 -0.85 8.78
N ALA A 96 0.49 0.42 8.46
CA ALA A 96 -0.35 1.50 8.95
C ALA A 96 -1.58 1.74 8.05
N GLY A 97 -2.01 0.74 7.30
CA GLY A 97 -3.17 0.82 6.41
C GLY A 97 -4.50 0.80 7.15
N ARG A 98 -5.55 1.26 6.49
CA ARG A 98 -6.90 1.44 7.05
C ARG A 98 -7.53 0.17 7.63
N LEU A 99 -7.18 -1.00 7.13
CA LEU A 99 -7.74 -2.27 7.61
C LEU A 99 -7.32 -2.60 9.05
N GLN A 100 -6.32 -1.89 9.60
CA GLN A 100 -5.83 -2.06 10.97
C GLN A 100 -6.21 -0.89 11.88
N ASP A 101 -6.97 0.08 11.38
CA ASP A 101 -7.42 1.22 12.18
C ASP A 101 -8.25 0.73 13.38
N GLY A 102 -7.88 1.18 14.57
CA GLY A 102 -8.57 0.82 15.81
C GLY A 102 -8.22 -0.55 16.40
N GLU A 103 -7.22 -1.26 15.84
CA GLU A 103 -6.76 -2.56 16.34
C GLU A 103 -5.34 -2.46 16.95
N PRO A 104 -5.22 -2.01 18.21
CA PRO A 104 -3.91 -1.76 18.83
C PRO A 104 -3.14 -3.04 19.15
N PHE A 105 -3.82 -4.16 19.41
CA PHE A 105 -3.17 -5.40 19.81
C PHE A 105 -2.43 -6.05 18.65
N LEU A 106 -3.06 -6.14 17.49
CA LEU A 106 -2.41 -6.65 16.29
C LEU A 106 -1.32 -5.68 15.81
N ALA A 107 -1.60 -4.38 15.81
CA ALA A 107 -0.63 -3.34 15.44
C ALA A 107 0.64 -3.40 16.30
N ALA A 108 0.53 -3.74 17.60
CA ALA A 108 1.67 -3.89 18.50
C ALA A 108 2.63 -5.04 18.10
N THR A 109 2.19 -5.97 17.27
CA THR A 109 3.03 -7.07 16.75
C THR A 109 3.72 -6.73 15.44
N ALA A 110 3.49 -5.54 14.87
CA ALA A 110 4.14 -5.11 13.64
C ALA A 110 5.67 -4.98 13.83
N LEU A 111 6.41 -5.36 12.80
CA LEU A 111 7.86 -5.16 12.78
C LEU A 111 8.19 -3.66 12.78
N ARG A 112 9.25 -3.30 13.48
CA ARG A 112 9.75 -1.92 13.43
C ARG A 112 10.17 -1.58 12.00
N PRO A 113 9.76 -0.41 11.48
CA PRO A 113 10.19 0.03 10.17
C PRO A 113 11.71 0.22 10.12
N VAL A 114 12.33 -0.27 9.04
CA VAL A 114 13.75 -0.12 8.77
C VAL A 114 13.94 0.20 7.29
N ALA A 115 15.04 0.85 6.95
CA ALA A 115 15.50 0.97 5.57
C ALA A 115 16.50 -0.14 5.27
N ARG A 116 16.26 -0.96 4.25
CA ARG A 116 17.27 -1.93 3.78
C ARG A 116 18.10 -1.30 2.68
N VAL A 117 19.40 -1.31 2.85
CA VAL A 117 20.34 -0.62 1.96
C VAL A 117 21.26 -1.65 1.31
N GLY A 118 21.42 -1.56 -0.01
CA GLY A 118 22.36 -2.40 -0.76
C GLY A 118 23.78 -2.29 -0.19
N ALA A 119 24.54 -3.36 -0.25
CA ALA A 119 25.86 -3.42 0.36
C ALA A 119 26.83 -2.37 -0.21
N ASP A 120 26.75 -2.13 -1.51
CA ASP A 120 27.53 -1.09 -2.22
C ASP A 120 27.18 0.34 -1.73
N LEU A 121 25.89 0.63 -1.56
CA LEU A 121 25.43 1.93 -1.04
C LEU A 121 25.88 2.14 0.41
N ALA A 122 25.75 1.10 1.24
CA ALA A 122 26.18 1.16 2.63
C ALA A 122 27.70 1.43 2.71
N GLN A 123 28.49 0.80 1.84
CA GLN A 123 29.93 1.04 1.77
C GLN A 123 30.25 2.47 1.34
N ARG A 124 29.58 2.99 0.29
CA ARG A 124 29.79 4.36 -0.22
C ARG A 124 29.42 5.42 0.81
N LEU A 125 28.38 5.17 1.61
CA LEU A 125 27.92 6.06 2.67
C LEU A 125 28.64 5.84 4.01
N SER A 126 29.56 4.85 4.09
CA SER A 126 30.18 4.41 5.35
C SER A 126 29.15 4.09 6.43
N LEU A 127 28.02 3.50 6.02
CA LEU A 127 26.84 3.25 6.84
C LEU A 127 26.96 1.88 7.52
N ALA A 128 26.90 1.86 8.86
CA ALA A 128 26.80 0.63 9.63
C ALA A 128 25.34 0.25 9.92
N ALA A 129 25.11 -1.04 10.14
CA ALA A 129 23.79 -1.53 10.54
C ALA A 129 23.30 -0.85 11.83
N GLY A 130 22.05 -0.42 11.85
CA GLY A 130 21.43 0.27 12.99
C GLY A 130 21.61 1.78 13.01
N GLN A 131 22.51 2.34 12.21
CA GLN A 131 22.61 3.79 12.03
C GLN A 131 21.41 4.31 11.22
N GLU A 132 21.06 5.55 11.42
CA GLU A 132 19.97 6.15 10.68
C GLU A 132 20.41 6.58 9.28
N VAL A 133 19.53 6.26 8.32
CA VAL A 133 19.68 6.64 6.92
C VAL A 133 18.47 7.44 6.49
N THR A 134 18.71 8.51 5.75
CA THR A 134 17.67 9.37 5.16
C THR A 134 17.55 9.08 3.68
N VAL A 135 16.33 8.80 3.24
CA VAL A 135 15.95 8.65 1.83
C VAL A 135 15.10 9.83 1.44
N ALA A 136 15.50 10.56 0.42
CA ALA A 136 14.89 11.83 0.05
C ALA A 136 14.55 11.94 -1.44
N THR A 137 13.55 12.76 -1.72
CA THR A 137 13.19 13.28 -3.04
C THR A 137 12.95 14.78 -2.92
N ALA A 138 12.67 15.45 -4.02
CA ALA A 138 12.25 16.85 -4.00
C ALA A 138 10.95 17.10 -3.20
N ALA A 139 10.13 16.06 -2.97
CA ALA A 139 8.86 16.17 -2.24
C ALA A 139 9.02 16.04 -0.72
N GLY A 140 10.06 15.32 -0.24
CA GLY A 140 10.29 15.11 1.18
C GLY A 140 11.30 14.03 1.48
N SER A 141 11.42 13.66 2.76
CA SER A 141 12.39 12.67 3.21
C SER A 141 11.82 11.73 4.26
N ILE A 142 12.37 10.53 4.33
CA ILE A 142 12.08 9.50 5.33
C ILE A 142 13.41 9.07 5.95
N THR A 143 13.48 9.08 7.28
CA THR A 143 14.67 8.64 8.03
C THR A 143 14.31 7.41 8.85
N LEU A 144 15.08 6.33 8.69
CA LEU A 144 14.86 5.06 9.38
C LEU A 144 16.20 4.40 9.73
N PRO A 145 16.21 3.52 10.74
CA PRO A 145 17.37 2.70 11.03
C PRO A 145 17.73 1.81 9.83
N ALA A 146 19.00 1.75 9.49
CA ALA A 146 19.50 0.98 8.36
C ALA A 146 19.71 -0.49 8.70
N VAL A 147 19.31 -1.36 7.78
CA VAL A 147 19.72 -2.76 7.70
C VAL A 147 20.52 -2.94 6.41
N VAL A 148 21.78 -3.31 6.54
CA VAL A 148 22.66 -3.50 5.38
C VAL A 148 22.40 -4.85 4.75
N GLY A 149 22.18 -4.87 3.42
CA GLY A 149 21.96 -6.08 2.64
C GLY A 149 20.47 -6.50 2.56
N GLY A 150 20.25 -7.65 1.92
CA GLY A 150 18.91 -8.17 1.64
C GLY A 150 18.20 -7.49 0.48
N VAL A 151 18.87 -6.59 -0.22
CA VAL A 151 18.43 -5.93 -1.47
C VAL A 151 19.62 -5.87 -2.44
N SER A 152 19.32 -5.68 -3.73
CA SER A 152 20.34 -5.57 -4.77
C SER A 152 21.20 -4.31 -4.60
N ASP A 153 22.39 -4.33 -5.17
CA ASP A 153 23.27 -3.16 -5.24
C ASP A 153 22.57 -1.98 -5.95
N GLY A 154 22.90 -0.78 -5.54
CA GLY A 154 22.28 0.44 -6.06
C GLY A 154 20.83 0.64 -5.64
N THR A 155 20.31 -0.16 -4.69
CA THR A 155 18.90 -0.06 -4.25
C THR A 155 18.78 0.22 -2.76
N VAL A 156 17.70 0.92 -2.41
CA VAL A 156 17.20 1.08 -1.04
C VAL A 156 15.76 0.61 -0.97
N TRP A 157 15.42 -0.16 0.05
CA TRP A 157 14.05 -0.60 0.31
C TRP A 157 13.48 0.11 1.53
N LEU A 158 12.25 0.61 1.38
CA LEU A 158 11.45 1.17 2.47
C LEU A 158 10.10 0.45 2.57
N PRO A 159 9.55 0.25 3.78
CA PRO A 159 8.18 -0.20 3.93
C PRO A 159 7.23 0.90 3.41
N GLU A 160 6.26 0.52 2.57
CA GLU A 160 5.43 1.46 1.81
C GLU A 160 4.50 2.29 2.68
N CYS A 161 3.92 1.66 3.70
CA CYS A 161 2.95 2.29 4.58
C CYS A 161 3.13 1.77 6.01
N SER A 162 4.06 2.34 6.73
CA SER A 162 4.36 1.99 8.13
C SER A 162 4.55 3.26 8.95
N ALA A 163 4.56 3.13 10.27
CA ALA A 163 4.83 4.27 11.14
C ALA A 163 6.19 4.90 10.78
N GLY A 164 6.19 6.19 10.43
CA GLY A 164 7.39 6.91 9.98
C GLY A 164 7.83 6.61 8.53
N SER A 165 7.09 5.78 7.79
CA SER A 165 7.37 5.48 6.38
C SER A 165 6.10 5.43 5.56
N THR A 166 5.65 6.57 5.07
CA THR A 166 4.53 6.72 4.14
C THR A 166 5.08 7.15 2.78
N VAL A 167 5.66 6.19 2.06
CA VAL A 167 6.47 6.44 0.85
C VAL A 167 5.77 7.33 -0.16
N HIS A 168 4.56 6.97 -0.58
CA HIS A 168 3.83 7.74 -1.59
C HIS A 168 3.48 9.16 -1.13
N GLN A 169 3.09 9.32 0.14
CA GLN A 169 2.69 10.61 0.68
C GLN A 169 3.88 11.51 0.95
N THR A 170 4.95 10.95 1.51
CA THR A 170 6.12 11.73 1.95
C THR A 170 7.09 11.99 0.83
N LEU A 171 7.40 10.98 0.02
CA LEU A 171 8.40 11.10 -1.04
C LEU A 171 7.80 11.45 -2.40
N GLY A 172 6.48 11.37 -2.56
CA GLY A 172 5.85 11.49 -3.90
C GLY A 172 6.41 10.47 -4.90
N ALA A 173 6.93 9.35 -4.40
CA ALA A 173 7.67 8.35 -5.15
C ALA A 173 7.08 6.96 -4.94
N GLY A 174 7.42 6.00 -5.77
CA GLY A 174 7.01 4.61 -5.68
C GLY A 174 8.13 3.66 -6.05
N HIS A 175 7.80 2.38 -6.13
CA HIS A 175 8.74 1.35 -6.55
C HIS A 175 9.38 1.70 -7.89
N GLY A 176 10.71 1.64 -7.97
CA GLY A 176 11.48 1.95 -9.16
C GLY A 176 11.91 3.42 -9.31
N SER A 177 11.41 4.33 -8.46
CA SER A 177 11.82 5.74 -8.49
C SER A 177 13.28 5.93 -8.11
N GLN A 178 13.89 6.98 -8.65
CA GLN A 178 15.20 7.43 -8.20
C GLN A 178 15.05 8.28 -6.94
N VAL A 179 15.92 8.05 -5.98
CA VAL A 179 15.96 8.76 -4.70
C VAL A 179 17.41 9.05 -4.31
N THR A 180 17.59 10.03 -3.45
CA THR A 180 18.88 10.30 -2.82
C THR A 180 18.93 9.65 -1.45
N VAL A 181 20.01 8.97 -1.14
CA VAL A 181 20.25 8.33 0.15
C VAL A 181 21.44 9.00 0.82
N THR A 182 21.25 9.46 2.05
CA THR A 182 22.29 10.09 2.86
C THR A 182 22.40 9.39 4.20
N HIS A 183 23.58 9.44 4.80
CA HIS A 183 23.72 9.12 6.22
C HIS A 183 23.03 10.24 7.02
N ALA A 184 22.11 9.89 7.92
CA ALA A 184 21.51 10.90 8.77
C ALA A 184 22.61 11.49 9.68
N ALA A 185 22.78 12.81 9.64
CA ALA A 185 23.70 13.48 10.55
C ALA A 185 23.31 13.17 12.00
N GLU A 186 24.27 12.79 12.84
CA GLU A 186 24.04 12.65 14.28
C GLU A 186 23.47 13.97 14.80
N VAL A 187 22.19 13.97 15.17
CA VAL A 187 21.63 15.03 15.98
C VAL A 187 22.26 14.86 17.36
N LEU A 188 23.34 15.61 17.62
CA LEU A 188 23.89 15.75 18.97
C LEU A 188 22.74 16.15 19.91
N ARG A 189 22.30 15.20 20.73
CA ARG A 189 21.31 15.43 21.80
C ARG A 189 21.99 16.03 23.02
#